data_554081237b916851907b758b3274b01f
#
_entry.id   554081237b916851907b758b3274b01f
#
_cell.length_a   1.000
_cell.length_b   1.000
_cell.length_c   1.000
_cell.angle_alpha   90.00
_cell.angle_beta   90.00
_cell.angle_gamma   90.00
#
_symmetry.space_group_name_H-M   'P 1'
#
loop_
_entity.id
_entity.type
_entity.pdbx_description
1 polymer ?
#
loop_
_entity_poly.entity_id
_entity_poly.type
_entity_poly.pdbx_seq_one_letter_code
_entity_poly.pdbx_strand_id
1 'polypeptide(L)'
;MKLPGVIALLLLVHSEQLLAMPTTDLARCTRSATLLACQDSKGNYYSVRTEGSTFYLRGYEVASKRLWAQTNSRHGALTFFTGLASDGEAWVGYSRRIGWTSLNRVSSSSGQRFNLHCSLIGGCQ
;
A
#
# COMPACT_ATOMS: atom_id res chain seq x y z
N MET A 1 27.56 50.83 46.11
CA MET A 1 27.97 49.99 44.98
C MET A 1 26.74 49.29 44.39
N LYS A 2 26.39 49.65 43.20
CA LYS A 2 25.30 48.98 42.50
C LYS A 2 25.91 47.90 41.61
N LEU A 3 25.56 46.67 41.89
CA LEU A 3 25.90 45.56 41.00
C LEU A 3 25.04 45.66 39.75
N PRO A 4 25.64 45.60 38.54
CA PRO A 4 24.85 45.53 37.33
C PRO A 4 24.14 44.18 37.29
N GLY A 5 22.83 44.22 37.20
CA GLY A 5 22.04 43.03 36.99
C GLY A 5 22.40 42.38 35.66
N VAL A 6 22.92 41.20 35.77
CA VAL A 6 23.10 40.34 34.60
C VAL A 6 21.72 39.83 34.20
N ILE A 7 21.15 40.45 33.19
CA ILE A 7 19.95 39.91 32.55
C ILE A 7 20.43 38.71 31.74
N ALA A 8 20.28 37.54 32.31
CA ALA A 8 20.44 36.30 31.57
C ALA A 8 19.29 36.21 30.57
N LEU A 9 19.57 36.55 29.32
CA LEU A 9 18.69 36.33 28.21
C LEU A 9 18.64 34.83 27.95
N LEU A 10 17.65 34.16 28.52
CA LEU A 10 17.31 32.79 28.21
C LEU A 10 16.80 32.75 26.76
N LEU A 11 17.71 32.52 25.84
CA LEU A 11 17.35 32.10 24.47
C LEU A 11 16.68 30.74 24.57
N LEU A 12 15.36 30.73 24.63
CA LEU A 12 14.55 29.57 24.39
C LEU A 12 14.76 29.18 22.93
N VAL A 13 15.72 28.27 22.70
CA VAL A 13 15.85 27.58 21.43
C VAL A 13 14.63 26.70 21.32
N HIS A 14 13.61 27.18 20.67
CA HIS A 14 12.52 26.34 20.19
C HIS A 14 13.11 25.46 19.09
N SER A 15 13.52 24.26 19.46
CA SER A 15 13.77 23.22 18.49
C SER A 15 12.42 22.87 17.89
N GLU A 16 12.12 23.49 16.76
CA GLU A 16 11.04 23.02 15.91
C GLU A 16 11.41 21.60 15.50
N GLN A 17 10.75 20.63 16.12
CA GLN A 17 10.80 19.27 15.66
C GLN A 17 10.07 19.27 14.31
N LEU A 18 10.86 19.38 13.25
CA LEU A 18 10.41 19.04 11.92
C LEU A 18 9.95 17.58 11.98
N LEU A 19 8.66 17.36 12.12
CA LEU A 19 8.04 16.07 11.90
C LEU A 19 8.38 15.69 10.47
N ALA A 20 9.35 14.80 10.31
CA ALA A 20 9.68 14.24 9.03
C ALA A 20 8.41 13.57 8.50
N MET A 21 7.78 14.15 7.47
CA MET A 21 6.71 13.49 6.75
C MET A 21 7.27 12.17 6.20
N PRO A 22 6.54 11.04 6.35
CA PRO A 22 6.97 9.81 5.74
C PRO A 22 7.16 10.08 4.24
N THR A 23 8.37 9.87 3.75
CA THR A 23 8.68 9.99 2.34
C THR A 23 7.89 8.93 1.60
N THR A 24 6.93 9.37 0.78
CA THR A 24 6.21 8.48 -0.11
C THR A 24 7.20 8.01 -1.16
N ASP A 25 7.52 6.73 -1.14
CA ASP A 25 8.39 6.10 -2.12
C ASP A 25 7.60 5.94 -3.42
N LEU A 26 7.84 6.86 -4.37
CA LEU A 26 7.17 6.85 -5.66
C LEU A 26 7.79 5.79 -6.56
N ALA A 27 7.00 4.78 -6.90
CA ALA A 27 7.41 3.79 -7.87
C ALA A 27 7.53 4.41 -9.27
N ARG A 28 8.51 3.95 -10.03
CA ARG A 28 8.65 4.26 -11.46
C ARG A 28 7.86 3.22 -12.24
N CYS A 29 6.96 3.68 -13.09
CA CYS A 29 6.10 2.81 -13.87
C CYS A 29 6.30 3.02 -15.37
N THR A 30 6.24 1.91 -16.10
CA THR A 30 6.08 1.89 -17.56
C THR A 30 4.69 1.34 -17.88
N ARG A 31 4.06 1.90 -18.90
CA ARG A 31 2.70 1.55 -19.26
C ARG A 31 2.56 1.30 -20.76
N SER A 32 1.87 0.22 -21.09
CA SER A 32 1.32 -0.04 -22.43
C SER A 32 -0.21 -0.14 -22.35
N ALA A 33 -0.87 -0.48 -23.45
CA ALA A 33 -2.33 -0.61 -23.48
C ALA A 33 -2.87 -1.66 -22.48
N THR A 34 -2.12 -2.72 -22.22
CA THR A 34 -2.55 -3.88 -21.42
C THR A 34 -1.65 -4.19 -20.23
N LEU A 35 -0.49 -3.53 -20.11
CA LEU A 35 0.50 -3.81 -19.07
C LEU A 35 0.91 -2.53 -18.37
N LEU A 36 0.89 -2.58 -17.04
CA LEU A 36 1.52 -1.62 -16.16
C LEU A 36 2.60 -2.35 -15.35
N ALA A 37 3.84 -1.88 -15.44
CA ALA A 37 4.95 -2.45 -14.69
C ALA A 37 5.65 -1.36 -13.88
N CYS A 38 5.81 -1.59 -12.60
CA CYS A 38 6.33 -0.61 -11.64
C CYS A 38 7.50 -1.17 -10.84
N GLN A 39 8.45 -0.30 -10.51
CA GLN A 39 9.56 -0.60 -9.62
C GLN A 39 9.74 0.56 -8.65
N ASP A 40 9.83 0.28 -7.36
CA ASP A 40 10.11 1.30 -6.34
C ASP A 40 11.62 1.49 -6.13
N SER A 41 12.02 2.42 -5.26
CA SER A 41 13.42 2.71 -4.97
C SER A 41 14.13 1.57 -4.23
N LYS A 42 13.39 0.67 -3.58
CA LYS A 42 13.91 -0.50 -2.89
C LYS A 42 14.11 -1.70 -3.82
N GLY A 43 13.73 -1.57 -5.09
CA GLY A 43 13.81 -2.62 -6.08
C GLY A 43 12.62 -3.58 -6.09
N ASN A 44 11.59 -3.34 -5.26
CA ASN A 44 10.35 -4.11 -5.33
C ASN A 44 9.70 -3.88 -6.69
N TYR A 45 9.24 -4.95 -7.28
CA TYR A 45 8.64 -4.94 -8.61
C TYR A 45 7.21 -5.44 -8.54
N TYR A 46 6.34 -4.81 -9.30
CA TYR A 46 4.98 -5.31 -9.50
C TYR A 46 4.46 -4.92 -10.88
N SER A 47 3.63 -5.78 -11.42
CA SER A 47 3.00 -5.57 -12.71
C SER A 47 1.53 -5.97 -12.68
N VAL A 48 0.75 -5.29 -13.50
CA VAL A 48 -0.66 -5.58 -13.73
C VAL A 48 -0.87 -5.74 -15.22
N ARG A 49 -1.34 -6.89 -15.64
CA ARG A 49 -1.77 -7.15 -16.99
C ARG A 49 -3.28 -7.27 -17.02
N THR A 50 -3.92 -6.55 -17.92
CA THR A 50 -5.36 -6.57 -18.10
C THR A 50 -5.71 -7.40 -19.34
N GLU A 51 -6.66 -8.32 -19.18
CA GLU A 51 -7.16 -9.16 -20.26
C GLU A 51 -8.68 -9.33 -20.06
N GLY A 52 -9.46 -8.53 -20.81
CA GLY A 52 -10.89 -8.46 -20.61
C GLY A 52 -11.26 -7.94 -19.21
N SER A 53 -12.03 -8.72 -18.47
CA SER A 53 -12.42 -8.43 -17.07
C SER A 53 -11.48 -9.07 -16.04
N THR A 54 -10.37 -9.63 -16.48
CA THR A 54 -9.37 -10.30 -15.62
C THR A 54 -8.11 -9.48 -15.54
N PHE A 55 -7.59 -9.35 -14.31
CA PHE A 55 -6.34 -8.66 -14.01
C PHE A 55 -5.36 -9.67 -13.44
N TYR A 56 -4.19 -9.75 -14.05
CA TYR A 56 -3.08 -10.59 -13.59
C TYR A 56 -2.04 -9.70 -12.94
N LEU A 57 -1.88 -9.85 -11.63
CA LEU A 57 -0.91 -9.10 -10.83
C LEU A 57 0.26 -10.01 -10.48
N ARG A 58 1.46 -9.47 -10.54
CA ARG A 58 2.69 -10.14 -10.11
C ARG A 58 3.55 -9.17 -9.35
N GLY A 59 4.29 -9.68 -8.38
CA GLY A 59 5.22 -8.87 -7.65
C GLY A 59 6.42 -9.65 -7.13
N TYR A 60 7.45 -8.89 -6.81
CA TYR A 60 8.66 -9.37 -6.16
C TYR A 60 9.03 -8.42 -5.03
N GLU A 61 9.19 -8.94 -3.84
CA GLU A 61 9.62 -8.22 -2.66
C GLU A 61 11.09 -8.51 -2.39
N VAL A 62 11.95 -7.48 -2.49
CA VAL A 62 13.41 -7.65 -2.35
C VAL A 62 13.80 -8.09 -0.95
N ALA A 63 13.22 -7.49 0.09
CA ALA A 63 13.57 -7.78 1.48
C ALA A 63 13.34 -9.24 1.87
N SER A 64 12.24 -9.82 1.44
CA SER A 64 11.86 -11.22 1.73
C SER A 64 12.23 -12.19 0.61
N LYS A 65 12.68 -11.69 -0.55
CA LYS A 65 12.90 -12.46 -1.78
C LYS A 65 11.64 -13.23 -2.21
N ARG A 66 10.49 -12.67 -1.92
CA ARG A 66 9.19 -13.28 -2.12
C ARG A 66 8.62 -12.90 -3.48
N LEU A 67 8.36 -13.89 -4.29
CA LEU A 67 7.56 -13.76 -5.51
C LEU A 67 6.10 -14.02 -5.17
N TRP A 68 5.20 -13.26 -5.77
CA TRP A 68 3.76 -13.48 -5.62
C TRP A 68 3.03 -13.22 -6.93
N ALA A 69 1.90 -13.86 -7.07
CA ALA A 69 0.98 -13.66 -8.19
C ALA A 69 -0.46 -13.63 -7.68
N GLN A 70 -1.28 -12.79 -8.24
CA GLN A 70 -2.69 -12.67 -7.92
C GLN A 70 -3.50 -12.49 -9.20
N THR A 71 -4.64 -13.16 -9.28
CA THR A 71 -5.60 -13.01 -10.37
C THR A 71 -6.88 -12.41 -9.81
N ASN A 72 -7.33 -11.33 -10.40
CA ASN A 72 -8.59 -10.67 -10.08
C ASN A 72 -9.56 -10.84 -11.25
N SER A 73 -10.75 -11.32 -10.97
CA SER A 73 -11.84 -11.44 -11.94
C SER A 73 -12.99 -10.54 -11.54
N ARG A 74 -13.31 -9.59 -12.40
CA ARG A 74 -14.34 -8.60 -12.16
C ARG A 74 -15.67 -8.99 -12.78
N HIS A 75 -16.72 -8.96 -11.98
CA HIS A 75 -18.10 -9.23 -12.38
C HIS A 75 -19.00 -8.11 -11.86
N GLY A 76 -19.16 -7.04 -12.64
CA GLY A 76 -19.90 -5.86 -12.21
C GLY A 76 -19.27 -5.19 -10.98
N ALA A 77 -20.03 -5.06 -9.90
CA ALA A 77 -19.57 -4.48 -8.63
C ALA A 77 -18.74 -5.45 -7.77
N LEU A 78 -18.60 -6.70 -8.19
CA LEU A 78 -17.94 -7.76 -7.45
C LEU A 78 -16.64 -8.17 -8.15
N THR A 79 -15.56 -8.20 -7.39
CA THR A 79 -14.25 -8.68 -7.85
C THR A 79 -13.80 -9.83 -6.96
N PHE A 80 -13.56 -10.99 -7.55
CA PHE A 80 -12.93 -12.11 -6.87
C PHE A 80 -11.43 -12.09 -7.13
N PHE A 81 -10.64 -12.48 -6.14
CA PHE A 81 -9.21 -12.63 -6.32
C PHE A 81 -8.66 -13.86 -5.62
N THR A 82 -7.63 -14.43 -6.23
CA THR A 82 -6.84 -15.53 -5.69
C THR A 82 -5.38 -15.19 -5.86
N GLY A 83 -4.56 -15.54 -4.89
CA GLY A 83 -3.13 -15.28 -4.95
C GLY A 83 -2.31 -16.41 -4.34
N LEU A 84 -1.06 -16.46 -4.76
CA LEU A 84 -0.07 -17.44 -4.32
C LEU A 84 1.29 -16.77 -4.26
N ALA A 85 2.06 -17.09 -3.23
CA ALA A 85 3.44 -16.62 -3.08
C ALA A 85 4.44 -17.77 -3.08
N SER A 86 5.71 -17.44 -3.33
CA SER A 86 6.81 -18.41 -3.39
C SER A 86 7.12 -19.08 -2.06
N ASP A 87 6.69 -18.49 -0.94
CA ASP A 87 6.77 -19.09 0.40
C ASP A 87 5.66 -20.11 0.70
N GLY A 88 4.76 -20.34 -0.27
CA GLY A 88 3.64 -21.25 -0.14
C GLY A 88 2.36 -20.64 0.41
N GLU A 89 2.37 -19.38 0.83
CA GLU A 89 1.15 -18.70 1.25
C GLU A 89 0.19 -18.55 0.07
N ALA A 90 -1.08 -18.89 0.29
CA ALA A 90 -2.16 -18.67 -0.66
C ALA A 90 -3.25 -17.84 0.00
N TRP A 91 -3.92 -17.01 -0.78
CA TRP A 91 -5.03 -16.20 -0.29
C TRP A 91 -6.14 -16.15 -1.32
N VAL A 92 -7.34 -15.98 -0.83
CA VAL A 92 -8.54 -15.81 -1.63
C VAL A 92 -9.40 -14.72 -1.01
N GLY A 93 -10.16 -14.05 -1.83
CA GLY A 93 -11.06 -13.04 -1.32
C GLY A 93 -11.95 -12.45 -2.39
N TYR A 94 -12.70 -11.46 -1.96
CA TYR A 94 -13.52 -10.67 -2.85
C TYR A 94 -13.61 -9.23 -2.37
N SER A 95 -13.89 -8.36 -3.31
CA SER A 95 -14.21 -6.97 -3.10
C SER A 95 -15.57 -6.66 -3.71
N ARG A 96 -16.45 -6.05 -2.95
CA ARG A 96 -17.77 -5.62 -3.40
C ARG A 96 -17.92 -4.13 -3.25
N ARG A 97 -18.29 -3.46 -4.34
CA ARG A 97 -18.61 -2.03 -4.30
C ARG A 97 -20.06 -1.87 -3.85
N ILE A 98 -20.27 -1.03 -2.84
CA ILE A 98 -21.59 -0.65 -2.32
C ILE A 98 -21.64 0.89 -2.31
N GLY A 99 -22.18 1.48 -3.40
CA GLY A 99 -22.18 2.94 -3.56
C GLY A 99 -20.77 3.52 -3.59
N TRP A 100 -20.45 4.37 -2.61
CA TRP A 100 -19.14 5.04 -2.47
C TRP A 100 -18.13 4.25 -1.65
N THR A 101 -18.53 3.10 -1.15
CA THR A 101 -17.70 2.24 -0.31
C THR A 101 -17.41 0.92 -1.00
N SER A 102 -16.35 0.27 -0.61
CA SER A 102 -16.08 -1.12 -0.97
C SER A 102 -15.85 -1.96 0.27
N LEU A 103 -16.43 -3.14 0.29
CA LEU A 103 -16.20 -4.17 1.29
C LEU A 103 -15.21 -5.17 0.73
N ASN A 104 -14.11 -5.39 1.45
CA ASN A 104 -13.08 -6.34 1.06
C ASN A 104 -12.95 -7.43 2.13
N ARG A 105 -12.99 -8.68 1.70
CA ARG A 105 -12.77 -9.84 2.58
C ARG A 105 -11.66 -10.70 2.00
N VAL A 106 -10.68 -11.01 2.84
CA VAL A 106 -9.51 -11.79 2.46
C VAL A 106 -9.29 -12.89 3.49
N SER A 107 -9.02 -14.09 3.02
CA SER A 107 -8.61 -15.23 3.84
C SER A 107 -7.30 -15.78 3.31
N SER A 108 -6.34 -16.02 4.20
CA SER A 108 -5.03 -16.57 3.86
C SER A 108 -4.85 -17.97 4.41
N SER A 109 -4.02 -18.78 3.76
CA SER A 109 -3.61 -20.11 4.23
C SER A 109 -2.85 -20.07 5.57
N SER A 110 -2.30 -18.91 5.96
CA SER A 110 -1.71 -18.68 7.28
C SER A 110 -2.74 -18.55 8.41
N GLY A 111 -4.04 -18.60 8.10
CA GLY A 111 -5.14 -18.42 9.05
C GLY A 111 -5.56 -16.97 9.28
N GLN A 112 -4.90 -16.03 8.64
CA GLN A 112 -5.27 -14.61 8.71
C GLN A 112 -6.54 -14.34 7.91
N ARG A 113 -7.42 -13.53 8.49
CA ARG A 113 -8.66 -13.07 7.84
C ARG A 113 -8.78 -11.58 8.03
N PHE A 114 -9.08 -10.87 6.95
CA PHE A 114 -9.25 -9.44 6.94
C PHE A 114 -10.62 -9.05 6.40
N ASN A 115 -11.26 -8.11 7.08
CA ASN A 115 -12.45 -7.42 6.60
C ASN A 115 -12.13 -5.93 6.58
N LEU A 116 -12.12 -5.33 5.41
CA LEU A 116 -11.80 -3.91 5.22
C LEU A 116 -12.96 -3.21 4.54
N HIS A 117 -13.39 -2.10 5.12
CA HIS A 117 -14.27 -1.13 4.49
C HIS A 117 -13.43 0.02 3.93
N CYS A 118 -13.51 0.24 2.63
CA CYS A 118 -12.81 1.32 1.96
C CYS A 118 -13.81 2.33 1.38
N SER A 119 -13.55 3.62 1.59
CA SER A 119 -14.31 4.71 0.98
C SER A 119 -13.38 5.61 0.18
N LEU A 120 -13.94 6.33 -0.80
CA LEU A 120 -13.19 7.28 -1.61
C LEU A 120 -12.68 8.48 -0.79
N ILE A 121 -13.30 8.78 0.35
CA ILE A 121 -13.00 9.93 1.19
C ILE A 121 -12.20 9.54 2.44
N GLY A 122 -12.55 8.44 3.09
CA GLY A 122 -11.99 8.03 4.39
C GLY A 122 -10.90 6.96 4.35
N GLY A 123 -10.51 6.47 3.17
CA GLY A 123 -9.59 5.34 3.05
C GLY A 123 -10.20 4.01 3.53
N CYS A 124 -9.35 3.07 3.91
CA CYS A 124 -9.76 1.73 4.38
C CYS A 124 -9.68 1.62 5.91
N GLN A 125 -10.68 1.00 6.49
CA GLN A 125 -10.77 0.72 7.93
C GLN A 125 -11.10 -0.73 8.20
#